data_f4750ecfdc9960e7eafacc740b9e3e6e
#
_entry.id   f4750ecfdc9960e7eafacc740b9e3e6e
#
_cell.length_a   1.000
_cell.length_b   1.000
_cell.length_c   1.000
_cell.angle_alpha   90.00
_cell.angle_beta   90.00
_cell.angle_gamma   90.00
#
_symmetry.space_group_name_H-M   'P 1'
#
loop_
_entity.id
_entity.type
_entity.pdbx_description
1 polymer ?
#
loop_
_entity_poly.entity_id
_entity_poly.type
_entity_poly.pdbx_seq_one_letter_code
_entity_poly.pdbx_strand_id
1 'polypeptide(L)'
;MKRFIHIPLMLCFAFLTASCIKDDSQEWGSFDLALSADLLIETAVKAPEPLPETDYSDYTIMLYRDGSLLWETTFDEFTADAGNTYKRVPAGEYVVYVENCNAQEAEVGNGRARYAGSGEFTVTAGRTATATVVCRMINAKVTLAYGADFLSHFNPSGLSVSDLNGRKVALDMEKLSDSHENAEVLYFNVTDDGTAALTYTLVAGDLYLNKVMRYDVSFIVEKCMWNKVNMTKEEDA
;
A
#
# COMPACT_ATOMS: atom_id res chain seq x y z
N MET A 1 24.85 -92.99 31.64
CA MET A 1 24.73 -91.59 32.07
C MET A 1 24.23 -90.76 30.85
N LYS A 2 22.94 -90.43 30.82
CA LYS A 2 22.31 -89.60 29.74
C LYS A 2 22.10 -88.23 30.36
N ARG A 3 22.77 -87.23 29.79
CA ARG A 3 22.56 -85.81 30.14
C ARG A 3 21.44 -85.22 29.25
N PHE A 4 20.35 -84.79 29.89
CA PHE A 4 19.32 -84.03 29.25
C PHE A 4 19.73 -82.52 29.19
N ILE A 5 19.79 -81.98 27.99
CA ILE A 5 20.00 -80.58 27.77
C ILE A 5 18.61 -79.91 27.64
N HIS A 6 18.25 -79.08 28.59
CA HIS A 6 17.05 -78.22 28.52
C HIS A 6 17.43 -76.99 27.73
N ILE A 7 16.73 -76.78 26.60
CA ILE A 7 16.79 -75.55 25.82
C ILE A 7 15.62 -74.71 26.30
N PRO A 8 15.83 -73.47 26.83
CA PRO A 8 14.75 -72.57 27.13
C PRO A 8 14.22 -71.97 25.85
N LEU A 9 12.93 -72.15 25.60
CA LEU A 9 12.16 -71.51 24.55
C LEU A 9 12.01 -70.03 24.83
N MET A 10 12.81 -69.18 24.21
CA MET A 10 12.74 -67.73 24.37
C MET A 10 11.61 -67.23 23.45
N LEU A 11 10.46 -66.91 24.09
CA LEU A 11 9.27 -66.35 23.44
C LEU A 11 9.58 -64.86 23.09
N CYS A 12 9.98 -64.58 21.85
CA CYS A 12 10.10 -63.21 21.36
C CYS A 12 8.70 -62.61 21.15
N PHE A 13 8.27 -61.82 22.13
CA PHE A 13 7.12 -60.90 21.93
C PHE A 13 7.55 -59.76 21.01
N ALA A 14 7.24 -59.89 19.72
CA ALA A 14 7.33 -58.78 18.79
C ALA A 14 6.22 -57.78 19.16
N PHE A 15 6.58 -56.72 19.86
CA PHE A 15 5.73 -55.53 19.95
C PHE A 15 5.64 -54.91 18.56
N LEU A 16 4.56 -55.17 17.87
CA LEU A 16 4.11 -54.36 16.76
C LEU A 16 3.70 -53.01 17.32
N THR A 17 4.64 -52.07 17.42
CA THR A 17 4.30 -50.66 17.51
C THR A 17 3.61 -50.29 16.21
N ALA A 18 2.30 -50.30 16.18
CA ALA A 18 1.53 -49.59 15.20
C ALA A 18 1.89 -48.10 15.36
N SER A 19 2.91 -47.67 14.66
CA SER A 19 3.13 -46.26 14.38
C SER A 19 1.90 -45.82 13.61
N CYS A 20 0.96 -45.14 14.29
CA CYS A 20 0.00 -44.31 13.60
C CYS A 20 0.83 -43.30 12.85
N ILE A 21 1.12 -43.57 11.59
CA ILE A 21 1.47 -42.54 10.62
C ILE A 21 0.24 -41.65 10.62
N LYS A 22 0.31 -40.51 11.34
CA LYS A 22 -0.62 -39.42 11.11
C LYS A 22 -0.47 -39.14 9.62
N ASP A 23 -1.44 -39.59 8.87
CA ASP A 23 -1.59 -39.21 7.48
C ASP A 23 -1.87 -37.71 7.53
N ASP A 24 -0.81 -36.92 7.37
CA ASP A 24 -0.91 -35.48 7.15
C ASP A 24 -1.50 -35.26 5.73
N SER A 25 -2.65 -35.89 5.48
CA SER A 25 -3.46 -35.56 4.33
C SER A 25 -3.92 -34.13 4.52
N GLN A 26 -3.14 -33.21 3.97
CA GLN A 26 -3.42 -31.81 3.98
C GLN A 26 -4.80 -31.59 3.35
N GLU A 27 -5.78 -31.27 4.19
CA GLU A 27 -7.14 -31.02 3.75
C GLU A 27 -7.18 -29.70 3.00
N TRP A 28 -7.79 -29.68 1.82
CA TRP A 28 -7.84 -28.54 0.92
C TRP A 28 -9.22 -27.90 0.90
N GLY A 29 -9.27 -26.60 0.80
CA GLY A 29 -10.44 -25.81 0.49
C GLY A 29 -10.13 -24.81 -0.60
N SER A 30 -10.99 -23.82 -0.77
CA SER A 30 -10.80 -22.73 -1.71
C SER A 30 -11.22 -21.40 -1.11
N PHE A 31 -10.87 -20.30 -1.78
CA PHE A 31 -11.40 -18.98 -1.46
C PHE A 31 -11.62 -18.13 -2.70
N ASP A 32 -12.53 -17.17 -2.57
CA ASP A 32 -12.75 -16.08 -3.51
C ASP A 32 -12.41 -14.75 -2.82
N LEU A 33 -12.03 -13.76 -3.61
CA LEU A 33 -11.67 -12.43 -3.15
C LEU A 33 -12.78 -11.43 -3.48
N ALA A 34 -13.35 -10.81 -2.44
CA ALA A 34 -14.21 -9.64 -2.57
C ALA A 34 -13.36 -8.38 -2.35
N LEU A 35 -13.05 -7.69 -3.44
CA LEU A 35 -12.21 -6.49 -3.43
C LEU A 35 -13.09 -5.25 -3.56
N SER A 36 -12.82 -4.25 -2.73
CA SER A 36 -13.38 -2.91 -2.86
C SER A 36 -12.31 -1.88 -2.52
N ALA A 37 -12.44 -0.68 -3.06
CA ALA A 37 -11.61 0.44 -2.67
C ALA A 37 -12.46 1.47 -1.91
N ASP A 38 -12.00 1.83 -0.73
CA ASP A 38 -12.54 2.98 0.01
C ASP A 38 -11.70 4.19 -0.39
N LEU A 39 -12.31 4.99 -1.25
CA LEU A 39 -11.65 6.08 -1.95
C LEU A 39 -11.90 7.42 -1.26
N LEU A 40 -12.28 7.38 0.02
CA LEU A 40 -12.46 8.58 0.82
C LEU A 40 -11.11 9.29 1.01
N ILE A 41 -10.90 10.31 0.21
CA ILE A 41 -9.92 11.34 0.51
C ILE A 41 -10.66 12.32 1.43
N GLU A 42 -10.39 12.25 2.72
CA GLU A 42 -10.90 13.26 3.64
C GLU A 42 -10.26 14.60 3.29
N THR A 43 -11.08 15.53 2.84
CA THR A 43 -10.71 16.94 2.80
C THR A 43 -11.43 17.63 3.92
N ALA A 44 -10.73 18.44 4.70
CA ALA A 44 -11.31 19.19 5.81
C ALA A 44 -12.46 20.14 5.39
N VAL A 45 -12.79 20.26 4.10
CA VAL A 45 -13.69 21.28 3.56
C VAL A 45 -14.67 20.77 2.50
N LYS A 46 -14.57 19.53 1.99
CA LYS A 46 -15.47 19.08 0.89
C LYS A 46 -15.91 17.63 1.07
N ALA A 47 -17.18 17.35 0.72
CA ALA A 47 -17.68 15.99 0.66
C ALA A 47 -16.78 15.10 -0.22
N PRO A 48 -16.57 13.82 0.14
CA PRO A 48 -15.74 12.92 -0.63
C PRO A 48 -16.26 12.83 -2.06
N GLU A 49 -15.36 12.99 -3.03
CA GLU A 49 -15.72 12.75 -4.43
C GLU A 49 -15.72 11.24 -4.67
N PRO A 50 -16.77 10.68 -5.27
CA PRO A 50 -16.72 9.29 -5.71
C PRO A 50 -15.61 9.17 -6.75
N LEU A 51 -14.68 8.26 -6.52
CA LEU A 51 -13.68 7.94 -7.52
C LEU A 51 -14.36 7.21 -8.70
N PRO A 52 -13.79 7.37 -9.92
CA PRO A 52 -14.26 6.60 -11.06
C PRO A 52 -14.22 5.11 -10.75
N GLU A 53 -15.08 4.34 -11.44
CA GLU A 53 -15.11 2.88 -11.35
C GLU A 53 -13.67 2.34 -11.41
N THR A 54 -13.21 1.72 -10.33
CA THR A 54 -11.81 1.37 -10.19
C THR A 54 -11.55 0.10 -10.99
N ASP A 55 -10.67 0.20 -11.96
CA ASP A 55 -10.10 -0.96 -12.61
C ASP A 55 -9.10 -1.61 -11.64
N TYR A 56 -9.39 -2.85 -11.22
CA TYR A 56 -8.53 -3.61 -10.32
C TYR A 56 -7.58 -4.55 -11.06
N SER A 57 -7.60 -4.57 -12.40
CA SER A 57 -6.85 -5.55 -13.21
C SER A 57 -5.38 -5.64 -12.84
N ASP A 58 -4.75 -4.49 -12.59
CA ASP A 58 -3.33 -4.37 -12.26
C ASP A 58 -3.01 -4.54 -10.77
N TYR A 59 -4.03 -4.73 -9.92
CA TYR A 59 -3.76 -4.89 -8.49
C TYR A 59 -3.03 -6.20 -8.23
N THR A 60 -1.96 -6.12 -7.47
CA THR A 60 -1.19 -7.26 -6.99
C THR A 60 -1.85 -7.86 -5.76
N ILE A 61 -2.07 -9.18 -5.77
CA ILE A 61 -2.60 -9.95 -4.67
C ILE A 61 -1.47 -10.82 -4.11
N MET A 62 -1.25 -10.76 -2.82
CA MET A 62 -0.27 -11.55 -2.09
C MET A 62 -0.96 -12.35 -1.00
N LEU A 63 -0.79 -13.68 -1.01
CA LEU A 63 -1.34 -14.56 0.02
C LEU A 63 -0.26 -14.97 1.00
N TYR A 64 -0.56 -14.81 2.29
CA TYR A 64 0.33 -15.18 3.38
C TYR A 64 -0.31 -16.24 4.27
N ARG A 65 0.54 -17.12 4.80
CA ARG A 65 0.22 -18.04 5.88
C ARG A 65 1.35 -18.05 6.90
N ASP A 66 1.04 -17.94 8.17
CA ASP A 66 2.03 -17.92 9.26
C ASP A 66 3.15 -16.87 9.01
N GLY A 67 2.79 -15.71 8.45
CA GLY A 67 3.72 -14.63 8.10
C GLY A 67 4.59 -14.88 6.86
N SER A 68 4.44 -16.01 6.19
CA SER A 68 5.20 -16.36 4.98
C SER A 68 4.36 -16.15 3.72
N LEU A 69 4.95 -15.49 2.71
CA LEU A 69 4.32 -15.34 1.39
C LEU A 69 4.24 -16.71 0.72
N LEU A 70 3.02 -17.12 0.35
CA LEU A 70 2.79 -18.35 -0.39
C LEU A 70 2.86 -18.13 -1.90
N TRP A 71 2.21 -17.09 -2.37
CA TRP A 71 2.22 -16.68 -3.77
C TRP A 71 1.81 -15.22 -3.94
N GLU A 72 2.12 -14.69 -5.11
CA GLU A 72 1.78 -13.36 -5.59
C GLU A 72 1.25 -13.48 -7.02
N THR A 73 0.22 -12.70 -7.36
CA THR A 73 -0.40 -12.68 -8.69
C THR A 73 -1.13 -11.35 -8.93
N THR A 74 -1.59 -11.10 -10.15
CA THR A 74 -2.46 -9.96 -10.43
C THR A 74 -3.94 -10.32 -10.18
N PHE A 75 -4.79 -9.29 -10.01
CA PHE A 75 -6.23 -9.52 -9.84
C PHE A 75 -6.84 -10.16 -11.09
N ASP A 76 -6.37 -9.81 -12.28
CA ASP A 76 -6.80 -10.43 -13.54
C ASP A 76 -6.45 -11.92 -13.61
N GLU A 77 -5.20 -12.28 -13.27
CA GLU A 77 -4.78 -13.69 -13.24
C GLU A 77 -5.55 -14.48 -12.19
N PHE A 78 -5.79 -13.90 -11.02
CA PHE A 78 -6.58 -14.52 -9.97
C PHE A 78 -8.03 -14.76 -10.40
N THR A 79 -8.66 -13.79 -11.05
CA THR A 79 -10.06 -13.90 -11.50
C THR A 79 -10.19 -14.88 -12.66
N ALA A 80 -9.22 -14.90 -13.57
CA ALA A 80 -9.18 -15.81 -14.72
C ALA A 80 -8.74 -17.25 -14.36
N ASP A 81 -8.38 -17.53 -13.10
CA ASP A 81 -7.83 -18.82 -12.65
C ASP A 81 -8.85 -19.97 -12.69
N ALA A 82 -9.11 -20.46 -13.89
CA ALA A 82 -9.99 -21.62 -14.10
C ALA A 82 -9.41 -22.93 -13.53
N GLY A 83 -8.09 -23.00 -13.35
CA GLY A 83 -7.38 -24.15 -12.80
C GLY A 83 -7.35 -24.22 -11.28
N ASN A 84 -7.84 -23.19 -10.60
CA ASN A 84 -7.74 -23.02 -9.15
C ASN A 84 -6.30 -23.06 -8.62
N THR A 85 -5.34 -22.56 -9.40
CA THR A 85 -3.92 -22.51 -9.03
C THR A 85 -3.71 -21.61 -7.82
N TYR A 86 -4.39 -20.48 -7.79
CA TYR A 86 -4.31 -19.48 -6.71
C TYR A 86 -5.41 -19.65 -5.67
N LYS A 87 -6.62 -20.08 -6.11
CA LYS A 87 -7.82 -20.14 -5.25
C LYS A 87 -7.84 -21.34 -4.32
N ARG A 88 -7.18 -22.44 -4.71
CA ARG A 88 -7.16 -23.68 -3.93
C ARG A 88 -5.97 -23.68 -2.97
N VAL A 89 -6.26 -23.70 -1.68
CA VAL A 89 -5.25 -23.67 -0.62
C VAL A 89 -5.58 -24.68 0.48
N PRO A 90 -4.60 -25.14 1.27
CA PRO A 90 -4.84 -25.99 2.42
C PRO A 90 -5.80 -25.34 3.42
N ALA A 91 -6.53 -26.13 4.19
CA ALA A 91 -7.33 -25.60 5.29
C ALA A 91 -6.42 -24.91 6.32
N GLY A 92 -6.84 -23.74 6.81
CA GLY A 92 -6.05 -22.93 7.74
C GLY A 92 -6.43 -21.46 7.75
N GLU A 93 -5.65 -20.67 8.48
CA GLU A 93 -5.78 -19.22 8.58
C GLU A 93 -4.84 -18.53 7.61
N TYR A 94 -5.31 -17.45 6.97
CA TYR A 94 -4.61 -16.71 5.93
C TYR A 94 -4.78 -15.22 6.09
N VAL A 95 -3.79 -14.51 5.58
CA VAL A 95 -3.87 -13.07 5.33
C VAL A 95 -3.70 -12.84 3.82
N VAL A 96 -4.63 -12.15 3.21
CA VAL A 96 -4.46 -11.64 1.85
C VAL A 96 -4.14 -10.14 1.93
N TYR A 97 -3.10 -9.73 1.21
CA TYR A 97 -2.73 -8.33 1.02
C TYR A 97 -2.89 -7.97 -0.45
N VAL A 98 -3.42 -6.78 -0.70
CA VAL A 98 -3.67 -6.29 -2.07
C VAL A 98 -3.17 -4.87 -2.18
N GLU A 99 -2.46 -4.54 -3.27
CA GLU A 99 -2.03 -3.18 -3.58
C GLU A 99 -2.02 -2.91 -5.10
N ASN A 100 -2.23 -1.65 -5.49
CA ASN A 100 -2.17 -1.25 -6.90
C ASN A 100 -0.75 -0.93 -7.40
N CYS A 101 0.17 -0.67 -6.50
CA CYS A 101 1.58 -0.44 -6.79
C CYS A 101 2.41 -0.51 -5.52
N ASN A 102 3.69 -0.83 -5.65
CA ASN A 102 4.62 -0.77 -4.53
C ASN A 102 5.06 0.68 -4.22
N ALA A 103 5.79 0.86 -3.12
CA ALA A 103 6.22 2.18 -2.65
C ALA A 103 7.15 2.91 -3.66
N GLN A 104 7.99 2.18 -4.37
CA GLN A 104 8.94 2.75 -5.34
C GLN A 104 8.23 3.22 -6.60
N GLU A 105 7.30 2.41 -7.10
CA GLU A 105 6.46 2.76 -8.27
C GLU A 105 5.57 3.96 -7.98
N ALA A 106 5.07 4.07 -6.75
CA ALA A 106 4.24 5.19 -6.32
C ALA A 106 4.97 6.54 -6.33
N GLU A 107 6.30 6.55 -6.38
CA GLU A 107 7.13 7.76 -6.36
C GLU A 107 7.73 8.15 -7.70
N VAL A 108 7.42 7.45 -8.78
CA VAL A 108 7.94 7.81 -10.12
C VAL A 108 7.32 9.13 -10.60
N GLY A 109 8.16 10.07 -11.00
CA GLY A 109 7.73 11.41 -11.44
C GLY A 109 7.01 12.17 -10.32
N ASN A 110 5.80 12.67 -10.61
CA ASN A 110 4.95 13.33 -9.62
C ASN A 110 4.35 12.37 -8.58
N GLY A 111 4.57 11.08 -8.77
CA GLY A 111 3.96 10.02 -7.98
C GLY A 111 2.55 9.67 -8.45
N ARG A 112 2.01 8.60 -7.84
CA ARG A 112 0.62 8.19 -8.03
C ARG A 112 0.00 7.75 -6.71
N ALA A 113 -1.32 7.77 -6.66
CA ALA A 113 -2.05 7.25 -5.52
C ALA A 113 -1.72 5.76 -5.31
N ARG A 114 -1.31 5.41 -4.11
CA ARG A 114 -1.06 4.03 -3.69
C ARG A 114 -2.21 3.56 -2.81
N TYR A 115 -2.93 2.56 -3.29
CA TYR A 115 -4.02 1.92 -2.58
C TYR A 115 -3.58 0.56 -2.11
N ALA A 116 -3.80 0.25 -0.84
CA ALA A 116 -3.53 -1.07 -0.31
C ALA A 116 -4.53 -1.44 0.79
N GLY A 117 -4.68 -2.74 1.01
CA GLY A 117 -5.51 -3.29 2.05
C GLY A 117 -5.13 -4.73 2.38
N SER A 118 -5.61 -5.23 3.49
CA SER A 118 -5.46 -6.61 3.89
C SER A 118 -6.74 -7.16 4.47
N GLY A 119 -6.91 -8.49 4.39
CA GLY A 119 -8.02 -9.20 4.99
C GLY A 119 -7.55 -10.54 5.56
N GLU A 120 -8.04 -10.88 6.74
CA GLU A 120 -7.83 -12.17 7.37
C GLU A 120 -9.03 -13.09 7.07
N PHE A 121 -8.77 -14.35 6.79
CA PHE A 121 -9.83 -15.31 6.55
C PHE A 121 -9.39 -16.74 6.88
N THR A 122 -10.37 -17.62 7.07
CA THR A 122 -10.12 -19.03 7.38
C THR A 122 -10.68 -19.92 6.28
N VAL A 123 -9.87 -20.81 5.75
CA VAL A 123 -10.28 -21.84 4.79
C VAL A 123 -10.56 -23.13 5.53
N THR A 124 -11.76 -23.66 5.34
CA THR A 124 -12.17 -24.98 5.87
C THR A 124 -12.13 -26.01 4.75
N ALA A 125 -11.72 -27.22 5.07
CA ALA A 125 -11.66 -28.33 4.14
C ALA A 125 -12.99 -28.53 3.37
N GLY A 126 -12.90 -28.65 2.06
CA GLY A 126 -14.02 -28.87 1.16
C GLY A 126 -15.01 -27.70 1.03
N ARG A 127 -14.63 -26.50 1.53
CA ARG A 127 -15.48 -25.31 1.45
C ARG A 127 -14.75 -24.17 0.75
N THR A 128 -15.53 -23.24 0.20
CA THR A 128 -15.04 -21.96 -0.31
C THR A 128 -15.25 -20.89 0.75
N ALA A 129 -14.18 -20.20 1.14
CA ALA A 129 -14.22 -19.01 1.98
C ALA A 129 -14.30 -17.75 1.09
N THR A 130 -14.67 -16.61 1.67
CA THR A 130 -14.57 -15.31 1.02
C THR A 130 -13.60 -14.44 1.81
N ALA A 131 -12.51 -14.04 1.17
CA ALA A 131 -11.61 -13.01 1.70
C ALA A 131 -12.13 -11.63 1.29
N THR A 132 -12.36 -10.74 2.25
CA THR A 132 -12.80 -9.37 1.98
C THR A 132 -11.66 -8.40 2.23
N VAL A 133 -11.31 -7.61 1.21
CA VAL A 133 -10.27 -6.58 1.30
C VAL A 133 -10.83 -5.23 0.90
N VAL A 134 -10.59 -4.24 1.72
CA VAL A 134 -10.90 -2.83 1.43
C VAL A 134 -9.57 -2.10 1.27
N CYS A 135 -9.24 -1.72 0.04
CA CYS A 135 -8.06 -0.93 -0.25
C CYS A 135 -8.31 0.55 0.05
N ARG A 136 -7.36 1.19 0.73
CA ARG A 136 -7.37 2.63 1.02
C ARG A 136 -6.10 3.27 0.52
N MET A 137 -6.14 4.56 0.22
CA MET A 137 -4.92 5.29 -0.11
C MET A 137 -3.98 5.30 1.11
N ILE A 138 -2.74 4.88 0.92
CA ILE A 138 -1.74 4.75 1.99
C ILE A 138 -0.57 5.73 1.85
N ASN A 139 -0.61 6.59 0.84
CA ASN A 139 0.29 7.72 0.68
C ASN A 139 -0.47 9.06 0.82
N ALA A 140 0.23 10.18 0.70
CA ALA A 140 -0.33 11.52 0.80
C ALA A 140 -0.46 12.16 -0.58
N LYS A 141 -1.64 12.77 -0.86
CA LYS A 141 -1.85 13.63 -2.01
C LYS A 141 -1.54 15.07 -1.62
N VAL A 142 -0.75 15.77 -2.43
CA VAL A 142 -0.29 17.14 -2.17
C VAL A 142 -0.55 18.02 -3.38
N THR A 143 -1.07 19.21 -3.16
CA THR A 143 -1.14 20.28 -4.17
C THR A 143 -0.66 21.59 -3.57
N LEU A 144 0.07 22.39 -4.37
CA LEU A 144 0.48 23.72 -4.00
C LEU A 144 -0.27 24.73 -4.87
N ALA A 145 -0.91 25.69 -4.22
CA ALA A 145 -1.57 26.79 -4.90
C ALA A 145 -1.09 28.13 -4.32
N TYR A 146 -1.15 29.19 -5.10
CA TYR A 146 -0.78 30.52 -4.62
C TYR A 146 -2.03 31.33 -4.25
N GLY A 147 -1.91 32.18 -3.21
CA GLY A 147 -2.94 33.13 -2.82
C GLY A 147 -3.04 34.33 -3.78
N ALA A 148 -4.15 35.07 -3.70
CA ALA A 148 -4.47 36.15 -4.62
C ALA A 148 -3.37 37.22 -4.78
N ASP A 149 -2.63 37.52 -3.70
CA ASP A 149 -1.60 38.57 -3.72
C ASP A 149 -0.20 38.05 -4.04
N PHE A 150 -0.05 36.74 -4.20
CA PHE A 150 1.26 36.10 -4.37
C PHE A 150 2.01 36.67 -5.60
N LEU A 151 1.38 36.68 -6.76
CA LEU A 151 1.98 37.15 -8.00
C LEU A 151 2.20 38.66 -8.06
N SER A 152 1.57 39.44 -7.17
CA SER A 152 1.84 40.88 -7.02
C SER A 152 3.16 41.14 -6.29
N HIS A 153 3.68 40.16 -5.56
CA HIS A 153 4.92 40.27 -4.78
C HIS A 153 6.06 39.45 -5.37
N PHE A 154 5.73 38.32 -6.01
CA PHE A 154 6.71 37.36 -6.47
C PHE A 154 6.56 37.08 -7.97
N ASN A 155 7.71 36.99 -8.64
CA ASN A 155 7.80 36.43 -9.98
C ASN A 155 8.48 35.06 -9.89
N PRO A 156 7.70 33.96 -9.75
CA PRO A 156 8.24 32.64 -9.52
C PRO A 156 8.99 32.13 -10.76
N SER A 157 10.15 31.53 -10.55
CA SER A 157 10.99 30.96 -11.62
C SER A 157 11.35 29.49 -11.37
N GLY A 158 11.00 28.94 -10.21
CA GLY A 158 11.18 27.53 -9.90
C GLY A 158 10.45 27.15 -8.63
N LEU A 159 9.80 26.01 -8.64
CA LEU A 159 9.12 25.42 -7.48
C LEU A 159 9.42 23.92 -7.45
N SER A 160 9.71 23.41 -6.29
CA SER A 160 9.92 21.98 -6.09
C SER A 160 9.48 21.55 -4.70
N VAL A 161 9.08 20.29 -4.54
CA VAL A 161 8.78 19.68 -3.26
C VAL A 161 9.77 18.53 -3.02
N SER A 162 10.33 18.45 -1.84
CA SER A 162 11.22 17.37 -1.43
C SER A 162 10.79 16.75 -0.12
N ASP A 163 11.07 15.47 0.04
CA ASP A 163 10.94 14.72 1.29
C ASP A 163 12.29 14.64 2.02
N LEU A 164 12.28 14.04 3.21
CA LEU A 164 13.49 13.80 4.01
C LEU A 164 14.39 12.70 3.43
N ASN A 165 13.88 11.85 2.53
CA ASN A 165 14.64 10.77 1.90
C ASN A 165 15.43 11.26 0.69
N GLY A 166 15.28 12.52 0.31
CA GLY A 166 16.01 13.17 -0.78
C GLY A 166 15.29 13.08 -2.13
N ARG A 167 14.07 12.54 -2.19
CA ARG A 167 13.23 12.66 -3.38
C ARG A 167 12.86 14.13 -3.57
N LYS A 168 13.02 14.61 -4.79
CA LYS A 168 12.68 15.98 -5.17
C LYS A 168 11.89 15.97 -6.46
N VAL A 169 10.73 16.59 -6.43
CA VAL A 169 9.85 16.78 -7.59
C VAL A 169 9.82 18.24 -7.93
N ALA A 170 10.22 18.59 -9.15
CA ALA A 170 10.08 19.95 -9.67
C ALA A 170 8.70 20.11 -10.30
N LEU A 171 8.01 21.19 -9.96
CA LEU A 171 6.72 21.51 -10.56
C LEU A 171 6.90 22.33 -11.84
N ASP A 172 5.99 22.12 -12.76
CA ASP A 172 5.91 22.90 -13.99
C ASP A 172 5.35 24.29 -13.66
N MET A 173 6.16 25.32 -13.86
CA MET A 173 5.78 26.69 -13.56
C MET A 173 4.62 27.22 -14.43
N GLU A 174 4.39 26.61 -15.60
CA GLU A 174 3.25 26.96 -16.48
C GLU A 174 1.91 26.42 -15.91
N LYS A 175 1.99 25.43 -15.02
CA LYS A 175 0.83 24.84 -14.32
C LYS A 175 0.63 25.37 -12.91
N LEU A 176 1.42 26.35 -12.50
CA LEU A 176 1.24 26.99 -11.20
C LEU A 176 -0.13 27.67 -11.17
N SER A 177 -0.95 27.34 -10.19
CA SER A 177 -2.36 27.71 -10.12
C SER A 177 -2.71 28.40 -8.79
N ASP A 178 -3.74 29.26 -8.83
CA ASP A 178 -4.40 29.84 -7.67
C ASP A 178 -5.47 28.91 -7.05
N SER A 179 -5.72 27.78 -7.70
CA SER A 179 -6.70 26.76 -7.28
C SER A 179 -6.04 25.40 -7.13
N HIS A 180 -6.31 24.74 -6.02
CA HIS A 180 -5.85 23.37 -5.76
C HIS A 180 -6.44 22.34 -6.72
N GLU A 181 -7.61 22.60 -7.26
CA GLU A 181 -8.29 21.73 -8.24
C GLU A 181 -7.57 21.74 -9.59
N ASN A 182 -6.89 22.84 -9.94
CA ASN A 182 -6.14 23.00 -11.17
C ASN A 182 -4.63 22.84 -10.97
N ALA A 183 -4.16 22.80 -9.73
CA ALA A 183 -2.74 22.65 -9.41
C ALA A 183 -2.25 21.25 -9.73
N GLU A 184 -0.96 21.16 -10.05
CA GLU A 184 -0.28 19.89 -10.27
C GLU A 184 -0.35 19.01 -9.01
N VAL A 185 -0.77 17.76 -9.18
CA VAL A 185 -0.93 16.81 -8.08
C VAL A 185 0.37 16.03 -7.89
N LEU A 186 0.82 15.98 -6.64
CA LEU A 186 1.96 15.19 -6.22
C LEU A 186 1.52 14.11 -5.23
N TYR A 187 2.23 12.99 -5.22
CA TYR A 187 2.04 11.95 -4.22
C TYR A 187 3.37 11.62 -3.54
N PHE A 188 3.33 11.50 -2.22
CA PHE A 188 4.48 11.15 -1.39
C PHE A 188 4.14 9.99 -0.48
N ASN A 189 5.07 9.04 -0.35
CA ASN A 189 4.95 8.02 0.66
C ASN A 189 5.02 8.65 2.06
N VAL A 190 4.38 8.00 3.00
CA VAL A 190 4.40 8.38 4.41
C VAL A 190 5.14 7.33 5.22
N THR A 191 5.57 7.70 6.40
CA THR A 191 6.18 6.80 7.39
C THR A 191 5.11 5.93 8.07
N ASP A 192 5.50 5.00 8.91
CA ASP A 192 4.59 4.06 9.59
C ASP A 192 3.56 4.78 10.49
N ASP A 193 3.89 5.97 10.99
CA ASP A 193 2.96 6.82 11.75
C ASP A 193 1.90 7.50 10.87
N GLY A 194 1.99 7.32 9.55
CA GLY A 194 1.05 7.87 8.59
C GLY A 194 1.31 9.32 8.19
N THR A 195 2.50 9.85 8.49
CA THR A 195 2.88 11.24 8.15
C THR A 195 4.12 11.28 7.26
N ALA A 196 4.35 12.42 6.60
CA ALA A 196 5.62 12.74 5.98
C ALA A 196 5.95 14.23 6.15
N ALA A 197 7.21 14.51 6.46
CA ALA A 197 7.72 15.87 6.46
C ALA A 197 8.21 16.22 5.06
N LEU A 198 7.64 17.26 4.49
CA LEU A 198 7.98 17.76 3.15
C LEU A 198 8.50 19.20 3.26
N THR A 199 9.29 19.61 2.28
CA THR A 199 9.74 20.99 2.12
C THR A 199 9.48 21.43 0.69
N TYR A 200 8.71 22.50 0.49
CA TYR A 200 8.73 23.15 -0.79
C TYR A 200 9.84 24.20 -0.85
N THR A 201 10.50 24.28 -1.99
CA THR A 201 11.49 25.31 -2.32
C THR A 201 10.93 26.16 -3.45
N LEU A 202 10.70 27.43 -3.16
CA LEU A 202 10.33 28.43 -4.15
C LEU A 202 11.56 29.29 -4.51
N VAL A 203 11.82 29.45 -5.79
CA VAL A 203 12.76 30.43 -6.32
C VAL A 203 11.96 31.47 -7.06
N ALA A 204 12.00 32.72 -6.61
CA ALA A 204 11.20 33.79 -7.18
C ALA A 204 11.97 35.14 -7.16
N GLY A 205 11.72 35.98 -8.14
CA GLY A 205 12.05 37.39 -8.05
C GLY A 205 11.12 38.09 -7.08
N ASP A 206 11.66 38.65 -6.01
CA ASP A 206 10.91 39.53 -5.11
C ASP A 206 10.80 40.90 -5.77
N LEU A 207 9.59 41.32 -6.09
CA LEU A 207 9.31 42.54 -6.84
C LEU A 207 9.56 43.79 -6.02
N TYR A 208 9.54 43.71 -4.69
CA TYR A 208 9.82 44.86 -3.79
C TYR A 208 11.30 44.97 -3.49
N LEU A 209 11.99 43.86 -3.27
CA LEU A 209 13.43 43.85 -3.01
C LEU A 209 14.26 43.90 -4.28
N ASN A 210 13.64 43.69 -5.46
CA ASN A 210 14.29 43.60 -6.76
C ASN A 210 15.46 42.58 -6.76
N LYS A 211 15.23 41.43 -6.15
CA LYS A 211 16.21 40.36 -5.98
C LYS A 211 15.57 39.01 -6.23
N VAL A 212 16.35 38.07 -6.76
CA VAL A 212 15.96 36.67 -6.75
C VAL A 212 16.20 36.07 -5.37
N MET A 213 15.16 35.52 -4.80
CA MET A 213 15.15 34.91 -3.48
C MET A 213 14.81 33.44 -3.57
N ARG A 214 15.24 32.70 -2.55
CA ARG A 214 14.88 31.31 -2.32
C ARG A 214 14.17 31.20 -0.98
N TYR A 215 13.03 30.56 -1.00
CA TYR A 215 12.21 30.31 0.17
C TYR A 215 12.06 28.80 0.34
N ASP A 216 12.44 28.28 1.49
CA ASP A 216 12.27 26.88 1.87
C ASP A 216 11.26 26.81 3.02
N VAL A 217 10.12 26.14 2.81
CA VAL A 217 9.04 26.02 3.81
C VAL A 217 8.74 24.56 4.03
N SER A 218 8.88 24.14 5.29
CA SER A 218 8.58 22.76 5.70
C SER A 218 7.16 22.63 6.23
N PHE A 219 6.51 21.51 5.92
CA PHE A 219 5.15 21.17 6.34
C PHE A 219 5.00 19.66 6.51
N ILE A 220 3.99 19.26 7.26
CA ILE A 220 3.66 17.85 7.48
C ILE A 220 2.43 17.50 6.64
N VAL A 221 2.46 16.34 6.03
CA VAL A 221 1.33 15.74 5.29
C VAL A 221 0.92 14.41 5.92
N GLU A 222 -0.34 14.05 5.75
CA GLU A 222 -0.91 12.83 6.31
C GLU A 222 -1.41 11.90 5.21
N LYS A 223 -1.35 10.59 5.47
CA LYS A 223 -1.89 9.56 4.57
C LYS A 223 -3.40 9.71 4.42
N CYS A 224 -3.93 9.23 3.31
CA CYS A 224 -5.35 9.31 2.96
C CYS A 224 -5.91 10.73 2.88
N MET A 225 -5.06 11.77 2.93
CA MET A 225 -5.46 13.16 2.92
C MET A 225 -5.07 13.85 1.62
N TRP A 226 -5.91 14.76 1.17
CA TRP A 226 -5.51 15.76 0.19
C TRP A 226 -4.96 16.98 0.94
N ASN A 227 -3.64 17.06 1.00
CA ASN A 227 -2.91 18.12 1.68
C ASN A 227 -2.81 19.33 0.76
N LYS A 228 -3.60 20.37 1.03
CA LYS A 228 -3.68 21.62 0.27
C LYS A 228 -2.74 22.64 0.90
N VAL A 229 -1.65 22.98 0.22
CA VAL A 229 -0.63 23.94 0.69
C VAL A 229 -0.79 25.25 -0.05
N ASN A 230 -1.13 26.33 0.68
CA ASN A 230 -1.21 27.66 0.12
C ASN A 230 0.12 28.40 0.28
N MET A 231 0.65 28.88 -0.83
CA MET A 231 1.79 29.79 -0.84
C MET A 231 1.27 31.21 -0.71
N THR A 232 1.52 31.82 0.43
CA THR A 232 1.11 33.21 0.71
C THR A 232 2.35 34.04 1.08
N LYS A 233 2.25 35.34 0.93
CA LYS A 233 3.20 36.24 1.58
C LYS A 233 2.93 36.16 3.08
N GLU A 234 3.99 35.92 3.88
CA GLU A 234 3.88 36.09 5.31
C GLU A 234 3.59 37.58 5.58
N GLU A 235 2.48 37.91 6.20
CA GLU A 235 2.25 39.26 6.69
C GLU A 235 3.23 39.46 7.83
N ASP A 236 4.12 40.46 7.69
CA ASP A 236 5.01 40.89 8.76
C ASP A 236 4.14 41.26 9.97
N ALA A 237 4.24 40.46 11.04
CA ALA A 237 3.53 40.64 12.30
C ALA A 237 4.16 41.72 13.14
#